data_c5a456b92e6d0a0782f057a7bbbfa9e8
#
_entry.id   c5a456b92e6d0a0782f057a7bbbfa9e8
#
_cell.length_a   1.000
_cell.length_b   1.000
_cell.length_c   1.000
_cell.angle_alpha   90.00
_cell.angle_beta   90.00
_cell.angle_gamma   90.00
#
_symmetry.space_group_name_H-M   'P 1'
#
loop_
_entity.id
_entity.type
_entity.pdbx_description
1 polymer ?
#
loop_
_entity_poly.entity_id
_entity_poly.type
_entity_poly.pdbx_seq_one_letter_code
_entity_poly.pdbx_strand_id
1 'polypeptide(L)'
;MARRPGTTSRRAALYREAVEIIERDYESDLDLVRMAREIATSRRQLQRAFAEIGNTSFRAHLAQVRMRNAMTMLRDGATPVRDVAVSVGYRQPAQFAKAFRRHHGAPPSEFRGAETRATDGPGVSRASRSDGDVGAGKLAA
;
A
#
# COMPACT_ATOMS: atom_id res chain seq x y z
N MET A 1 -10.75 -17.18 32.11
CA MET A 1 -11.33 -18.14 31.23
C MET A 1 -11.13 -17.77 29.78
N ALA A 2 -10.71 -18.67 29.04
CA ALA A 2 -10.45 -18.38 27.68
C ALA A 2 -11.73 -18.21 26.91
N ARG A 3 -11.67 -17.51 25.80
CA ARG A 3 -12.81 -17.38 24.96
C ARG A 3 -13.11 -18.71 24.30
N ARG A 4 -14.33 -18.85 23.88
CA ARG A 4 -14.74 -20.07 23.21
C ARG A 4 -13.97 -20.25 21.92
N PRO A 5 -13.55 -21.48 21.60
CA PRO A 5 -12.84 -21.70 20.35
C PRO A 5 -13.62 -21.22 19.12
N GLY A 6 -14.95 -21.39 19.16
CA GLY A 6 -15.77 -20.95 18.04
C GLY A 6 -15.72 -19.44 17.78
N THR A 7 -15.57 -18.66 18.85
CA THR A 7 -15.50 -17.21 18.71
C THR A 7 -14.24 -16.79 17.99
N THR A 8 -13.11 -17.37 18.37
CA THR A 8 -11.84 -17.05 17.74
C THR A 8 -11.85 -17.48 16.29
N SER A 9 -12.38 -18.67 16.04
CA SER A 9 -12.46 -19.20 14.68
C SER A 9 -13.33 -18.31 13.80
N ARG A 10 -14.44 -17.86 14.33
CA ARG A 10 -15.34 -16.97 13.60
C ARG A 10 -14.65 -15.65 13.29
N ARG A 11 -13.93 -15.10 14.27
CA ARG A 11 -13.23 -13.84 14.07
C ARG A 11 -12.14 -13.97 13.02
N ALA A 12 -11.43 -15.09 13.03
CA ALA A 12 -10.42 -15.34 12.03
C ALA A 12 -11.04 -15.43 10.64
N ALA A 13 -12.20 -16.06 10.54
CA ALA A 13 -12.89 -16.14 9.26
C ALA A 13 -13.34 -14.77 8.77
N LEU A 14 -13.87 -13.94 9.66
CA LEU A 14 -14.26 -12.58 9.29
C LEU A 14 -13.07 -11.78 8.80
N TYR A 15 -11.96 -11.91 9.49
CA TYR A 15 -10.75 -11.20 9.10
C TYR A 15 -10.30 -11.63 7.70
N ARG A 16 -10.26 -12.94 7.44
CA ARG A 16 -9.86 -13.43 6.12
C ARG A 16 -10.76 -12.92 5.02
N GLU A 17 -12.08 -12.95 5.26
CA GLU A 17 -13.02 -12.46 4.26
C GLU A 17 -12.82 -10.97 4.00
N ALA A 18 -12.58 -10.21 5.06
CA ALA A 18 -12.37 -8.77 4.92
C ALA A 18 -11.09 -8.49 4.14
N VAL A 19 -10.03 -9.23 4.43
CA VAL A 19 -8.77 -9.05 3.71
C VAL A 19 -8.94 -9.35 2.23
N GLU A 20 -9.72 -10.38 1.90
CA GLU A 20 -9.98 -10.71 0.50
C GLU A 20 -10.71 -9.57 -0.21
N ILE A 21 -11.66 -8.95 0.47
CA ILE A 21 -12.39 -7.82 -0.12
C ILE A 21 -11.43 -6.65 -0.36
N ILE A 22 -10.57 -6.38 0.60
CA ILE A 22 -9.61 -5.29 0.46
C ILE A 22 -8.68 -5.55 -0.73
N GLU A 23 -8.15 -6.76 -0.84
CA GLU A 23 -7.26 -7.09 -1.95
C GLU A 23 -7.97 -6.96 -3.29
N ARG A 24 -9.25 -7.29 -3.33
CA ARG A 24 -10.01 -7.23 -4.56
C ARG A 24 -10.41 -5.80 -4.94
N ASP A 25 -10.82 -5.02 -3.93
CA ASP A 25 -11.50 -3.74 -4.16
C ASP A 25 -10.75 -2.52 -3.63
N TYR A 26 -9.46 -2.61 -3.33
CA TYR A 26 -8.73 -1.50 -2.70
C TYR A 26 -8.77 -0.22 -3.52
N GLU A 27 -8.98 -0.34 -4.82
CA GLU A 27 -9.02 0.84 -5.68
C GLU A 27 -10.32 1.62 -5.53
N SER A 28 -11.33 1.00 -4.96
CA SER A 28 -12.62 1.64 -4.84
C SER A 28 -12.75 2.36 -3.51
N ASP A 29 -13.91 3.01 -3.33
CA ASP A 29 -14.19 3.74 -2.11
C ASP A 29 -14.71 2.76 -1.06
N LEU A 30 -13.81 1.99 -0.48
CA LEU A 30 -14.17 1.00 0.51
C LEU A 30 -14.37 1.63 1.87
N ASP A 31 -15.40 1.21 2.59
CA ASP A 31 -15.55 1.60 3.98
C ASP A 31 -15.98 0.40 4.81
N LEU A 32 -15.78 0.52 6.11
CA LEU A 32 -15.98 -0.59 7.03
C LEU A 32 -17.45 -1.01 7.12
N VAL A 33 -18.36 -0.06 7.06
CA VAL A 33 -19.79 -0.36 7.14
C VAL A 33 -20.23 -1.18 5.93
N ARG A 34 -19.82 -0.78 4.77
CA ARG A 34 -20.15 -1.49 3.54
C ARG A 34 -19.57 -2.89 3.55
N MET A 35 -18.33 -3.03 3.98
CA MET A 35 -17.70 -4.32 4.08
C MET A 35 -18.41 -5.24 5.06
N ALA A 36 -18.75 -4.70 6.22
CA ALA A 36 -19.43 -5.49 7.24
C ALA A 36 -20.77 -6.01 6.70
N ARG A 37 -21.46 -5.17 5.93
CA ARG A 37 -22.73 -5.57 5.34
C ARG A 37 -22.52 -6.69 4.32
N GLU A 38 -21.47 -6.59 3.53
CA GLU A 38 -21.20 -7.57 2.49
C GLU A 38 -20.93 -8.96 3.07
N ILE A 39 -20.27 -9.03 4.21
CA ILE A 39 -19.94 -10.32 4.81
C ILE A 39 -20.88 -10.65 5.98
N ALA A 40 -22.00 -9.95 6.07
CA ALA A 40 -23.07 -10.25 7.03
C ALA A 40 -22.61 -10.19 8.48
N THR A 41 -21.92 -9.13 8.84
CA THR A 41 -21.47 -8.92 10.20
C THR A 41 -21.67 -7.45 10.58
N SER A 42 -21.35 -7.09 11.81
CA SER A 42 -21.47 -5.71 12.24
C SER A 42 -20.11 -5.02 12.12
N ARG A 43 -20.14 -3.72 12.01
CA ARG A 43 -18.93 -2.93 11.99
C ARG A 43 -18.05 -3.22 13.20
N ARG A 44 -18.71 -3.36 14.36
CA ARG A 44 -17.99 -3.60 15.61
C ARG A 44 -17.26 -4.93 15.59
N GLN A 45 -17.95 -5.98 15.12
CA GLN A 45 -17.33 -7.30 15.03
C GLN A 45 -16.16 -7.28 14.06
N LEU A 46 -16.31 -6.55 12.97
CA LEU A 46 -15.24 -6.47 12.00
C LEU A 46 -14.05 -5.71 12.56
N GLN A 47 -14.28 -4.62 13.28
CA GLN A 47 -13.21 -3.90 13.95
C GLN A 47 -12.45 -4.80 14.91
N ARG A 48 -13.17 -5.63 15.65
CA ARG A 48 -12.54 -6.56 16.57
C ARG A 48 -11.70 -7.60 15.82
N ALA A 49 -12.19 -8.05 14.68
CA ALA A 49 -11.44 -9.02 13.89
C ALA A 49 -10.11 -8.43 13.43
N PHE A 50 -10.13 -7.19 12.95
CA PHE A 50 -8.88 -6.55 12.55
C PHE A 50 -7.93 -6.37 13.74
N ALA A 51 -8.47 -5.96 14.88
CA ALA A 51 -7.62 -5.72 16.05
C ALA A 51 -7.04 -7.02 16.61
N GLU A 52 -7.86 -8.04 16.74
CA GLU A 52 -7.45 -9.23 17.48
C GLU A 52 -6.76 -10.26 16.61
N ILE A 53 -7.17 -10.41 15.37
CA ILE A 53 -6.55 -11.39 14.49
C ILE A 53 -5.44 -10.74 13.68
N GLY A 54 -5.70 -9.54 13.14
CA GLY A 54 -4.74 -8.87 12.29
C GLY A 54 -3.78 -7.96 13.00
N ASN A 55 -4.05 -7.65 14.26
CA ASN A 55 -3.26 -6.70 15.04
C ASN A 55 -3.12 -5.38 14.30
N THR A 56 -4.22 -4.92 13.69
CA THR A 56 -4.22 -3.71 12.87
C THR A 56 -5.63 -3.11 12.87
N SER A 57 -5.87 -2.14 12.04
CA SER A 57 -7.20 -1.59 11.81
C SER A 57 -7.53 -1.70 10.33
N PHE A 58 -8.81 -1.56 10.01
CA PHE A 58 -9.24 -1.54 8.62
C PHE A 58 -8.49 -0.46 7.83
N ARG A 59 -8.42 0.75 8.40
CA ARG A 59 -7.75 1.85 7.72
C ARG A 59 -6.29 1.56 7.44
N ALA A 60 -5.61 1.05 8.46
CA ALA A 60 -4.18 0.77 8.30
C ALA A 60 -3.96 -0.35 7.28
N HIS A 61 -4.81 -1.36 7.30
CA HIS A 61 -4.67 -2.46 6.35
C HIS A 61 -4.93 -1.99 4.91
N LEU A 62 -5.98 -1.20 4.74
CA LEU A 62 -6.30 -0.66 3.42
C LEU A 62 -5.17 0.21 2.89
N ALA A 63 -4.62 1.07 3.76
CA ALA A 63 -3.51 1.93 3.36
C ALA A 63 -2.30 1.09 2.95
N GLN A 64 -2.02 0.03 3.70
CA GLN A 64 -0.89 -0.85 3.40
C GLN A 64 -1.05 -1.49 2.03
N VAL A 65 -2.24 -1.99 1.73
CA VAL A 65 -2.49 -2.62 0.43
C VAL A 65 -2.35 -1.60 -0.70
N ARG A 66 -2.90 -0.42 -0.50
CA ARG A 66 -2.80 0.64 -1.51
C ARG A 66 -1.35 1.05 -1.75
N MET A 67 -0.58 1.22 -0.66
CA MET A 67 0.81 1.64 -0.78
C MET A 67 1.68 0.56 -1.42
N ARG A 68 1.42 -0.70 -1.10
CA ARG A 68 2.16 -1.80 -1.71
C ARG A 68 1.95 -1.82 -3.22
N ASN A 69 0.70 -1.67 -3.64
CA ASN A 69 0.40 -1.67 -5.08
C ASN A 69 0.95 -0.42 -5.75
N ALA A 70 0.91 0.71 -5.06
CA ALA A 70 1.49 1.95 -5.60
C ALA A 70 2.98 1.78 -5.84
N MET A 71 3.67 1.17 -4.88
CA MET A 71 5.11 0.97 -5.02
C MET A 71 5.44 0.13 -6.26
N THR A 72 4.66 -0.92 -6.50
CA THR A 72 4.85 -1.76 -7.66
C THR A 72 4.69 -0.95 -8.95
N MET A 73 3.64 -0.12 -9.02
CA MET A 73 3.42 0.71 -10.19
C MET A 73 4.52 1.74 -10.40
N LEU A 74 4.99 2.34 -9.30
CA LEU A 74 6.03 3.35 -9.39
C LEU A 74 7.35 2.75 -9.88
N ARG A 75 7.69 1.58 -9.38
CA ARG A 75 8.93 0.93 -9.79
C ARG A 75 8.91 0.55 -11.26
N ASP A 76 7.74 0.20 -11.76
CA ASP A 76 7.59 -0.10 -13.17
C ASP A 76 7.89 1.13 -14.03
N GLY A 77 7.55 2.31 -13.53
CA GLY A 77 7.93 3.56 -14.19
C GLY A 77 7.07 3.97 -15.37
N ALA A 78 6.09 3.16 -15.74
CA ALA A 78 5.27 3.44 -16.90
C ALA A 78 4.17 4.45 -16.63
N THR A 79 3.73 4.55 -15.39
CA THR A 79 2.58 5.37 -15.03
C THR A 79 3.04 6.60 -14.24
N PRO A 80 2.56 7.79 -14.60
CA PRO A 80 2.89 8.99 -13.82
C PRO A 80 2.39 8.89 -12.39
N VAL A 81 3.09 9.56 -11.47
CA VAL A 81 2.75 9.50 -10.05
C VAL A 81 1.29 9.86 -9.81
N ARG A 82 0.80 10.89 -10.50
CA ARG A 82 -0.59 11.32 -10.33
C ARG A 82 -1.57 10.20 -10.66
N ASP A 83 -1.27 9.46 -11.73
CA ASP A 83 -2.15 8.39 -12.16
C ASP A 83 -2.04 7.18 -11.24
N VAL A 84 -0.86 6.95 -10.66
CA VAL A 84 -0.70 5.91 -9.66
C VAL A 84 -1.61 6.19 -8.47
N ALA A 85 -1.65 7.45 -8.02
CA ALA A 85 -2.50 7.85 -6.89
C ALA A 85 -3.95 7.48 -7.13
N VAL A 86 -4.46 7.81 -8.31
CA VAL A 86 -5.84 7.50 -8.66
C VAL A 86 -6.04 5.99 -8.77
N SER A 87 -5.10 5.31 -9.38
CA SER A 87 -5.22 3.86 -9.60
C SER A 87 -5.31 3.08 -8.30
N VAL A 88 -4.69 3.56 -7.22
CA VAL A 88 -4.75 2.83 -5.96
C VAL A 88 -5.84 3.37 -5.02
N GLY A 89 -6.68 4.28 -5.49
CA GLY A 89 -7.87 4.67 -4.74
C GLY A 89 -7.81 6.01 -4.05
N TYR A 90 -6.84 6.86 -4.34
CA TYR A 90 -6.79 8.20 -3.75
C TYR A 90 -7.37 9.21 -4.72
N ARG A 91 -8.27 10.05 -4.22
CA ARG A 91 -8.87 11.09 -5.05
C ARG A 91 -7.96 12.29 -5.22
N GLN A 92 -7.14 12.56 -4.22
CA GLN A 92 -6.28 13.74 -4.22
C GLN A 92 -4.83 13.31 -4.27
N PRO A 93 -4.08 13.73 -5.29
CA PRO A 93 -2.66 13.37 -5.35
C PRO A 93 -1.87 13.81 -4.12
N ALA A 94 -2.24 14.95 -3.52
CA ALA A 94 -1.55 15.41 -2.32
C ALA A 94 -1.74 14.47 -1.14
N GLN A 95 -2.95 13.91 -1.00
CA GLN A 95 -3.21 12.96 0.06
C GLN A 95 -2.43 11.66 -0.16
N PHE A 96 -2.33 11.24 -1.40
CA PHE A 96 -1.55 10.07 -1.74
C PHE A 96 -0.07 10.29 -1.39
N ALA A 97 0.48 11.42 -1.81
CA ALA A 97 1.88 11.71 -1.57
C ALA A 97 2.19 11.72 -0.07
N LYS A 98 1.30 12.31 0.70
CA LYS A 98 1.46 12.38 2.15
C LYS A 98 1.43 10.99 2.78
N ALA A 99 0.47 10.17 2.37
CA ALA A 99 0.35 8.81 2.89
C ALA A 99 1.54 7.96 2.46
N PHE A 100 1.97 8.12 1.23
CA PHE A 100 3.09 7.36 0.70
C PHE A 100 4.37 7.70 1.47
N ARG A 101 4.62 8.99 1.68
CA ARG A 101 5.80 9.41 2.41
C ARG A 101 5.79 8.88 3.84
N ARG A 102 4.62 8.91 4.50
CA ARG A 102 4.50 8.38 5.85
C ARG A 102 4.78 6.88 5.88
N HIS A 103 4.36 6.17 4.86
CA HIS A 103 4.49 4.72 4.80
C HIS A 103 5.89 4.26 4.38
N HIS A 104 6.50 4.96 3.43
CA HIS A 104 7.76 4.52 2.82
C HIS A 104 8.94 5.43 3.13
N GLY A 105 8.72 6.53 3.83
CA GLY A 105 9.82 7.39 4.26
C GLY A 105 10.29 8.44 3.26
N ALA A 106 9.80 8.38 2.02
CA ALA A 106 10.20 9.32 1.00
C ALA A 106 9.08 9.51 0.01
N PRO A 107 9.07 10.61 -0.77
CA PRO A 107 7.98 10.85 -1.71
C PRO A 107 7.96 9.85 -2.86
N PRO A 108 6.79 9.67 -3.48
CA PRO A 108 6.65 8.68 -4.56
C PRO A 108 7.62 8.89 -5.72
N SER A 109 7.94 10.14 -6.03
CA SER A 109 8.80 10.42 -7.16
C SER A 109 10.19 9.80 -7.02
N GLU A 110 10.63 9.56 -5.79
CA GLU A 110 11.94 8.98 -5.58
C GLU A 110 12.01 7.50 -5.89
N PHE A 111 10.86 6.85 -6.02
CA PHE A 111 10.82 5.43 -6.31
C PHE A 111 10.44 5.12 -7.75
N ARG A 112 10.12 6.15 -8.53
CA ARG A 112 9.64 5.92 -9.88
C ARG A 112 10.76 5.37 -10.75
N GLY A 113 10.50 4.24 -11.39
CA GLY A 113 11.49 3.63 -12.25
C GLY A 113 12.65 2.96 -11.54
N ALA A 114 12.54 2.77 -10.22
CA ALA A 114 13.64 2.21 -9.46
C ALA A 114 13.99 0.79 -9.91
N GLU A 115 13.01 0.03 -10.30
CA GLU A 115 13.26 -1.33 -10.76
C GLU A 115 13.98 -1.33 -12.10
N THR A 116 13.58 -0.43 -12.97
CA THR A 116 14.26 -0.28 -14.25
C THR A 116 15.72 0.10 -14.05
N ARG A 117 15.98 1.02 -13.15
CA ARG A 117 17.34 1.41 -12.88
C ARG A 117 18.16 0.27 -12.30
N ALA A 118 17.54 -0.54 -11.46
CA ALA A 118 18.24 -1.66 -10.87
C ALA A 118 18.61 -2.71 -11.89
N THR A 119 17.74 -2.91 -12.88
CA THR A 119 18.07 -3.90 -13.91
C THR A 119 19.08 -3.38 -14.91
N ASP A 120 19.09 -2.03 -15.05
CA ASP A 120 20.05 -1.50 -15.99
C ASP A 120 21.46 -1.58 -15.50
N GLY A 121 21.72 -1.74 -14.29
CA GLY A 121 23.01 -1.68 -14.00
C GLY A 121 23.52 -2.22 -12.90
N PRO A 122 24.34 -3.07 -12.94
CA PRO A 122 25.01 -3.43 -11.88
C PRO A 122 25.90 -2.40 -11.86
N GLY A 123 25.96 -2.00 -12.13
CA GLY A 123 26.64 -1.15 -12.03
C GLY A 123 26.08 0.02 -12.10
N VAL A 124 25.58 0.30 -12.05
CA VAL A 124 25.14 1.45 -12.05
C VAL A 124 24.72 1.98 -11.01
N SER A 125 24.81 1.97 -10.91
CA SER A 125 24.74 2.53 -10.15
C SER A 125 24.57 3.35 -9.60
N ARG A 126 24.54 3.63 -9.67
CA ARG A 126 24.66 4.40 -9.26
C ARG A 126 24.73 5.33 -9.27
N ALA A 127 24.83 5.40 -9.68
CA ALA A 127 25.16 6.18 -9.84
C ALA A 127 24.96 6.97 -9.92
N SER A 128 24.88 7.06 -10.14
CA SER A 128 25.07 7.79 -10.31
C SER A 128 24.80 8.59 -10.09
N ARG A 129 24.74 8.68 -10.00
CA ARG A 129 24.98 9.34 -9.93
C ARG A 129 24.95 10.12 -10.04
N SER A 130 24.74 10.28 -10.15
CA SER A 130 25.17 10.87 -10.37
C SER A 130 25.05 11.51 -10.37
N ASP A 131 24.87 11.57 -10.51
CA ASP A 131 25.31 12.11 -10.71
C ASP A 131 25.26 12.79 -10.63
N GLY A 132 24.86 12.70 -10.54
CA GLY A 132 25.37 13.08 -10.78
C GLY A 132 25.30 13.68 -10.71
N ASP A 133 25.18 13.55 -10.83
CA ASP A 133 25.76 13.79 -10.92
C ASP A 133 25.92 14.28 -10.95
N VAL A 134 25.67 14.19 -11.09
CA VAL A 134 26.44 14.32 -11.29
C VAL A 134 26.64 14.69 -11.43
N GLY A 135 26.52 14.62 -11.46
CA GLY A 135 27.23 14.67 -11.76
C GLY A 135 27.42 14.89 -11.81
N ALA A 136 27.35 14.86 -12.03
CA ALA A 136 28.04 14.78 -12.21
C ALA A 136 28.40 14.92 -12.34
N GLY A 137 28.17 14.75 -12.42
CA GLY A 137 28.87 14.55 -12.71
C GLY A 137 29.07 14.56 -12.69
N LYS A 138 28.95 14.36 -12.89
CA LYS A 138 29.58 13.97 -13.05
C LYS A 138 30.06 13.86 -13.13
N LEU A 139 29.81 13.66 -13.37
CA LEU A 139 30.61 13.20 -13.66
C LEU A 139 31.17 13.19 -13.86
N ALA A 140 31.14 13.31 -14.04
CA ALA A 140 31.92 13.06 -14.36
C ALA A 140 32.42 12.90 -14.40
N ALA A 141 32.42 12.90 -14.69
CA ALA A 141 33.08 12.56 -14.79
C ALA A 141 33.47 12.33 -14.69
#